data_18e764e1e0bb83e4a38ac7e87f3daeeb
#
_entry.id   18e764e1e0bb83e4a38ac7e87f3daeeb
#
_cell.length_a   1.000
_cell.length_b   1.000
_cell.length_c   1.000
_cell.angle_alpha   90.00
_cell.angle_beta   90.00
_cell.angle_gamma   90.00
#
_symmetry.space_group_name_H-M   'P 1'
#
loop_
_entity.id
_entity.type
_entity.pdbx_description
1 polymer ?
#
loop_
_entity_poly.entity_id
_entity_poly.type
_entity_poly.pdbx_seq_one_letter_code
_entity_poly.pdbx_strand_id
1 'polypeptide(L)'
;ASFMLGASGGGIFNYQGELLGITTFKTPGRSAFYYSMPVEIIEEMLTKGEEVSITTAPERAFWDQPEEDQPYFMQVVSALNKKDWNKLKIISEDWVKSEPEADESNFHLGLANYHQENQDNAYKLFKKVVSQNKKHTLSYLYLYKIAKANNNQIEMVEYKKNVEQLDSNINLEMDE
;
A
#
# COMPACT_ATOMS: atom_id res chain seq x y z
N ALA A 1 -11.38 2.29 2.90
CA ALA A 1 -12.04 3.01 4.00
C ALA A 1 -11.00 3.73 4.85
N SER A 2 -11.26 4.98 5.23
CA SER A 2 -10.40 5.71 6.18
C SER A 2 -10.96 5.58 7.59
N PHE A 3 -10.10 5.48 8.59
CA PHE A 3 -10.49 5.45 9.99
C PHE A 3 -9.56 6.32 10.85
N MET A 4 -10.04 6.75 12.01
CA MET A 4 -9.31 7.65 12.89
C MET A 4 -8.45 6.88 13.90
N LEU A 5 -7.48 7.57 14.50
CA LEU A 5 -6.75 7.05 15.67
C LEU A 5 -7.76 6.67 16.77
N GLY A 6 -7.55 5.50 17.37
CA GLY A 6 -8.46 4.93 18.37
C GLY A 6 -9.49 3.94 17.81
N ALA A 7 -9.59 3.81 16.48
CA ALA A 7 -10.45 2.80 15.87
C ALA A 7 -9.85 1.38 15.81
N SER A 8 -8.63 1.18 16.31
CA SER A 8 -7.97 -0.13 16.35
C SER A 8 -8.84 -1.15 17.10
N GLY A 9 -9.03 -2.33 16.50
CA GLY A 9 -9.92 -3.37 17.01
C GLY A 9 -11.38 -3.22 16.57
N GLY A 10 -11.74 -2.14 15.88
CA GLY A 10 -13.08 -1.94 15.32
C GLY A 10 -13.33 -2.81 14.10
N GLY A 11 -14.56 -3.30 13.92
CA GLY A 11 -14.95 -4.06 12.73
C GLY A 11 -15.14 -3.18 11.50
N ILE A 12 -14.72 -3.70 10.35
CA ILE A 12 -15.08 -3.15 9.03
C ILE A 12 -16.16 -4.03 8.45
N PHE A 13 -17.28 -3.42 8.07
CA PHE A 13 -18.44 -4.12 7.54
C PHE A 13 -18.77 -3.65 6.12
N ASN A 14 -19.31 -4.55 5.30
CA ASN A 14 -19.90 -4.16 4.03
C ASN A 14 -21.33 -3.61 4.22
N TYR A 15 -21.97 -3.21 3.12
CA TYR A 15 -23.34 -2.66 3.18
C TYR A 15 -24.40 -3.71 3.56
N GLN A 16 -24.05 -5.00 3.51
CA GLN A 16 -24.90 -6.11 3.95
C GLN A 16 -24.76 -6.40 5.46
N GLY A 17 -23.82 -5.71 6.13
CA GLY A 17 -23.52 -5.93 7.55
C GLY A 17 -22.57 -7.09 7.83
N GLU A 18 -21.92 -7.65 6.80
CA GLU A 18 -20.94 -8.73 6.95
C GLU A 18 -19.59 -8.14 7.37
N LEU A 19 -18.92 -8.78 8.32
CA LEU A 19 -17.59 -8.38 8.78
C LEU A 19 -16.55 -8.71 7.70
N LEU A 20 -15.82 -7.70 7.23
CA LEU A 20 -14.74 -7.83 6.26
C LEU A 20 -13.36 -7.90 6.90
N GLY A 21 -13.22 -7.37 8.11
CA GLY A 21 -11.96 -7.36 8.81
C GLY A 21 -11.98 -6.49 10.06
N ILE A 22 -10.85 -6.44 10.74
CA ILE A 22 -10.64 -5.65 11.96
C ILE A 22 -9.58 -4.58 11.69
N THR A 23 -9.89 -3.32 12.02
CA THR A 23 -8.94 -2.21 11.90
C THR A 23 -7.75 -2.44 12.83
N THR A 24 -6.54 -2.34 12.30
CA THR A 24 -5.33 -2.59 13.08
C THR A 24 -4.57 -1.31 13.36
N PHE A 25 -4.01 -0.69 12.35
CA PHE A 25 -3.28 0.56 12.56
C PHE A 25 -3.32 1.44 11.30
N LYS A 26 -2.92 2.70 11.52
CA LYS A 26 -2.79 3.73 10.50
C LYS A 26 -1.39 4.33 10.60
N THR A 27 -0.72 4.52 9.46
CA THR A 27 0.53 5.26 9.45
C THR A 27 0.29 6.76 9.65
N PRO A 28 1.19 7.48 10.33
CA PRO A 28 1.12 8.92 10.40
C PRO A 28 1.45 9.56 9.05
N GLY A 29 0.94 10.77 8.81
CA GLY A 29 1.25 11.58 7.63
C GLY A 29 0.04 11.89 6.75
N ARG A 30 0.27 12.67 5.68
CA ARG A 30 -0.78 13.05 4.72
C ARG A 30 -1.19 11.87 3.85
N SER A 31 -0.23 11.03 3.44
CA SER A 31 -0.46 9.76 2.74
C SER A 31 -0.58 8.63 3.75
N ALA A 32 -1.63 8.68 4.56
CA ALA A 32 -1.84 7.68 5.60
C ALA A 32 -2.31 6.35 4.99
N PHE A 33 -1.55 5.29 5.26
CA PHE A 33 -1.99 3.93 5.00
C PHE A 33 -2.87 3.43 6.14
N TYR A 34 -3.92 2.73 5.78
CA TYR A 34 -4.89 2.16 6.71
C TYR A 34 -4.83 0.63 6.59
N TYR A 35 -4.45 -0.02 7.66
CA TYR A 35 -4.28 -1.47 7.69
C TYR A 35 -5.39 -2.12 8.48
N SER A 36 -5.90 -3.21 7.95
CA SER A 36 -6.93 -4.02 8.59
C SER A 36 -6.59 -5.49 8.41
N MET A 37 -6.85 -6.28 9.43
CA MET A 37 -6.74 -7.72 9.34
C MET A 37 -7.99 -8.27 8.64
N PRO A 38 -7.86 -8.95 7.50
CA PRO A 38 -9.00 -9.58 6.83
C PRO A 38 -9.69 -10.63 7.70
N VAL A 39 -11.01 -10.79 7.53
CA VAL A 39 -11.78 -11.75 8.33
C VAL A 39 -11.31 -13.18 8.10
N GLU A 40 -10.87 -13.52 6.90
CA GLU A 40 -10.36 -14.85 6.54
C GLU A 40 -9.15 -15.25 7.40
N ILE A 41 -8.25 -14.33 7.69
CA ILE A 41 -7.10 -14.57 8.58
C ILE A 41 -7.60 -14.81 10.01
N ILE A 42 -8.62 -14.08 10.46
CA ILE A 42 -9.21 -14.26 11.79
C ILE A 42 -9.84 -15.65 11.89
N GLU A 43 -10.60 -16.07 10.88
CA GLU A 43 -11.21 -17.40 10.81
C GLU A 43 -10.14 -18.51 10.81
N GLU A 44 -9.06 -18.32 10.06
CA GLU A 44 -7.93 -19.25 10.05
C GLU A 44 -7.26 -19.36 11.44
N MET A 45 -7.02 -18.22 12.10
CA MET A 45 -6.47 -18.22 13.46
C MET A 45 -7.39 -18.91 14.47
N LEU A 46 -8.70 -18.72 14.36
CA LEU A 46 -9.68 -19.35 15.26
C LEU A 46 -9.80 -20.88 15.02
N THR A 47 -9.58 -21.32 13.79
CA THR A 47 -9.76 -22.74 13.42
C THR A 47 -8.47 -23.55 13.48
N LYS A 48 -7.33 -22.94 13.20
CA LYS A 48 -6.02 -23.62 13.09
C LYS A 48 -4.98 -23.06 14.05
N GLY A 49 -5.27 -21.93 14.72
CA GLY A 49 -4.36 -21.29 15.64
C GLY A 49 -4.10 -22.14 16.86
N GLU A 50 -2.85 -22.23 17.27
CA GLU A 50 -2.48 -22.81 18.55
C GLU A 50 -2.70 -21.77 19.66
N GLU A 51 -3.26 -22.21 20.79
CA GLU A 51 -3.34 -21.38 21.99
C GLU A 51 -1.92 -21.16 22.52
N VAL A 52 -1.41 -19.92 22.39
CA VAL A 52 -0.11 -19.55 22.91
C VAL A 52 -0.30 -18.77 24.22
N SER A 53 0.43 -19.20 25.25
CA SER A 53 0.41 -18.46 26.53
C SER A 53 0.99 -17.06 26.33
N ILE A 54 0.38 -16.06 26.97
CA ILE A 54 0.87 -14.67 26.98
C ILE A 54 2.32 -14.59 27.47
N THR A 55 2.76 -15.54 28.30
CA THR A 55 4.13 -15.62 28.81
C THR A 55 5.16 -15.97 27.73
N THR A 56 4.72 -16.47 26.57
CA THR A 56 5.57 -16.80 25.43
C THR A 56 5.57 -15.72 24.35
N ALA A 57 4.90 -14.58 24.58
CA ALA A 57 4.96 -13.46 23.66
C ALA A 57 6.43 -13.05 23.42
N PRO A 58 6.80 -12.67 22.19
CA PRO A 58 8.17 -12.25 21.89
C PRO A 58 8.57 -11.07 22.78
N GLU A 59 9.83 -11.03 23.21
CA GLU A 59 10.35 -9.98 24.09
C GLU A 59 10.19 -8.56 23.48
N ARG A 60 10.13 -8.48 22.15
CA ARG A 60 9.93 -7.23 21.42
C ARG A 60 8.81 -7.38 20.40
N ALA A 61 7.94 -6.39 20.38
CA ALA A 61 6.95 -6.28 19.31
C ALA A 61 7.65 -6.05 17.95
N PHE A 62 7.02 -6.43 16.83
CA PHE A 62 7.63 -6.28 15.51
C PHE A 62 7.96 -4.83 15.15
N TRP A 63 7.25 -3.85 15.71
CA TRP A 63 7.54 -2.42 15.52
C TRP A 63 8.72 -1.89 16.36
N ASP A 64 9.17 -2.66 17.36
CA ASP A 64 10.34 -2.35 18.19
C ASP A 64 11.61 -3.08 17.71
N GLN A 65 11.49 -3.86 16.63
CA GLN A 65 12.64 -4.50 15.98
C GLN A 65 13.52 -3.46 15.29
N PRO A 66 14.82 -3.75 15.06
CA PRO A 66 15.63 -2.98 14.13
C PRO A 66 14.94 -2.80 12.79
N GLU A 67 15.15 -1.65 12.13
CA GLU A 67 14.41 -1.30 10.92
C GLU A 67 14.51 -2.38 9.82
N GLU A 68 15.67 -3.03 9.70
CA GLU A 68 15.93 -4.11 8.76
C GLU A 68 15.15 -5.41 9.04
N ASP A 69 14.74 -5.63 10.29
CA ASP A 69 13.98 -6.80 10.73
C ASP A 69 12.47 -6.53 10.79
N GLN A 70 12.06 -5.28 10.56
CA GLN A 70 10.65 -4.93 10.53
C GLN A 70 9.97 -5.44 9.25
N PRO A 71 8.66 -5.68 9.25
CA PRO A 71 7.91 -5.98 8.03
C PRO A 71 8.13 -4.92 6.94
N TYR A 72 8.15 -5.34 5.67
CA TYR A 72 8.42 -4.45 4.53
C TYR A 72 7.59 -3.18 4.51
N PHE A 73 6.29 -3.26 4.85
CA PHE A 73 5.43 -2.09 4.88
C PHE A 73 5.88 -1.01 5.87
N MET A 74 6.48 -1.40 7.00
CA MET A 74 7.03 -0.44 7.98
C MET A 74 8.32 0.20 7.46
N GLN A 75 9.19 -0.60 6.87
CA GLN A 75 10.44 -0.11 6.26
C GLN A 75 10.12 0.89 5.13
N VAL A 76 9.13 0.57 4.28
CA VAL A 76 8.65 1.46 3.21
C VAL A 76 8.13 2.78 3.78
N VAL A 77 7.30 2.75 4.83
CA VAL A 77 6.81 3.98 5.49
C VAL A 77 7.96 4.84 6.01
N SER A 78 8.99 4.22 6.60
CA SER A 78 10.18 4.94 7.06
C SER A 78 10.91 5.63 5.90
N ALA A 79 11.09 4.94 4.77
CA ALA A 79 11.74 5.49 3.58
C ALA A 79 10.92 6.63 2.95
N LEU A 80 9.60 6.47 2.85
CA LEU A 80 8.67 7.49 2.34
C LEU A 80 8.70 8.77 3.19
N ASN A 81 8.62 8.64 4.50
CA ASN A 81 8.66 9.79 5.42
C ASN A 81 9.95 10.61 5.30
N LYS A 82 11.06 9.93 4.97
CA LYS A 82 12.37 10.56 4.74
C LYS A 82 12.58 10.98 3.30
N LYS A 83 11.67 10.64 2.38
CA LYS A 83 11.80 10.78 0.92
C LYS A 83 13.10 10.12 0.39
N ASP A 84 13.52 9.03 1.04
CA ASP A 84 14.70 8.26 0.63
C ASP A 84 14.32 7.25 -0.45
N TRP A 85 14.30 7.73 -1.70
CA TRP A 85 13.91 6.94 -2.87
C TRP A 85 14.89 5.78 -3.16
N ASN A 86 16.17 5.94 -2.80
CA ASN A 86 17.15 4.86 -2.92
C ASN A 86 16.84 3.72 -1.96
N LYS A 87 16.57 4.05 -0.70
CA LYS A 87 16.19 3.09 0.32
C LYS A 87 14.84 2.44 -0.02
N LEU A 88 13.86 3.23 -0.45
CA LEU A 88 12.56 2.72 -0.90
C LEU A 88 12.73 1.68 -2.00
N LYS A 89 13.59 1.95 -2.99
CA LYS A 89 13.86 1.02 -4.10
C LYS A 89 14.42 -0.30 -3.59
N ILE A 90 15.46 -0.26 -2.74
CA ILE A 90 16.11 -1.47 -2.20
C ILE A 90 15.08 -2.33 -1.44
N ILE A 91 14.32 -1.72 -0.53
CA ILE A 91 13.29 -2.42 0.25
C ILE A 91 12.23 -3.03 -0.66
N SER A 92 11.74 -2.25 -1.64
CA SER A 92 10.68 -2.71 -2.54
C SER A 92 11.16 -3.79 -3.50
N GLU A 93 12.42 -3.77 -3.95
CA GLU A 93 13.02 -4.84 -4.75
C GLU A 93 13.07 -6.16 -3.97
N ASP A 94 13.41 -6.12 -2.69
CA ASP A 94 13.43 -7.30 -1.83
C ASP A 94 12.01 -7.78 -1.52
N TRP A 95 11.08 -6.85 -1.30
CA TRP A 95 9.66 -7.18 -1.11
C TRP A 95 9.07 -7.85 -2.36
N VAL A 96 9.33 -7.33 -3.56
CA VAL A 96 8.87 -7.95 -4.82
C VAL A 96 9.47 -9.35 -5.01
N LYS A 97 10.71 -9.62 -4.58
CA LYS A 97 11.29 -10.98 -4.63
C LYS A 97 10.56 -11.94 -3.69
N SER A 98 10.19 -11.47 -2.50
CA SER A 98 9.46 -12.27 -1.51
C SER A 98 7.99 -12.45 -1.90
N GLU A 99 7.35 -11.40 -2.39
CA GLU A 99 5.92 -11.35 -2.70
C GLU A 99 5.69 -10.71 -4.08
N PRO A 100 5.96 -11.42 -5.19
CA PRO A 100 5.98 -10.84 -6.53
C PRO A 100 4.61 -10.38 -7.02
N GLU A 101 3.54 -10.94 -6.48
CA GLU A 101 2.16 -10.61 -6.86
C GLU A 101 1.47 -9.62 -5.91
N ALA A 102 2.16 -9.17 -4.85
CA ALA A 102 1.61 -8.15 -3.96
C ALA A 102 1.53 -6.80 -4.67
N ASP A 103 0.36 -6.17 -4.64
CA ASP A 103 0.13 -4.85 -5.26
C ASP A 103 1.06 -3.80 -4.64
N GLU A 104 1.16 -3.80 -3.31
CA GLU A 104 1.92 -2.81 -2.56
C GLU A 104 3.44 -2.89 -2.86
N SER A 105 4.01 -4.09 -2.99
CA SER A 105 5.43 -4.26 -3.32
C SER A 105 5.75 -3.68 -4.69
N ASN A 106 4.91 -4.01 -5.69
CA ASN A 106 5.07 -3.51 -7.06
C ASN A 106 4.78 -2.00 -7.15
N PHE A 107 3.79 -1.49 -6.41
CA PHE A 107 3.48 -0.06 -6.36
C PHE A 107 4.65 0.75 -5.79
N HIS A 108 5.21 0.35 -4.65
CA HIS A 108 6.31 1.09 -4.02
C HIS A 108 7.61 1.02 -4.82
N LEU A 109 7.86 -0.11 -5.52
CA LEU A 109 8.96 -0.16 -6.47
C LEU A 109 8.74 0.77 -7.66
N GLY A 110 7.49 0.87 -8.14
CA GLY A 110 7.09 1.83 -9.17
C GLY A 110 7.30 3.27 -8.72
N LEU A 111 6.91 3.58 -7.49
CA LEU A 111 7.08 4.90 -6.89
C LEU A 111 8.55 5.30 -6.77
N ALA A 112 9.39 4.41 -6.28
CA ALA A 112 10.83 4.64 -6.19
C ALA A 112 11.45 4.91 -7.58
N ASN A 113 11.08 4.11 -8.60
CA ASN A 113 11.54 4.33 -9.97
C ASN A 113 11.05 5.65 -10.54
N TYR A 114 9.80 6.05 -10.26
CA TYR A 114 9.23 7.34 -10.70
C TYR A 114 10.05 8.51 -10.18
N HIS A 115 10.33 8.55 -8.88
CA HIS A 115 11.11 9.63 -8.27
C HIS A 115 12.61 9.60 -8.61
N GLN A 116 13.11 8.47 -9.11
CA GLN A 116 14.46 8.35 -9.69
C GLN A 116 14.51 8.62 -11.21
N GLU A 117 13.45 9.21 -11.77
CA GLU A 117 13.33 9.54 -13.20
C GLU A 117 13.38 8.33 -14.16
N ASN A 118 13.22 7.10 -13.61
CA ASN A 118 13.14 5.88 -14.40
C ASN A 118 11.68 5.59 -14.79
N GLN A 119 11.13 6.46 -15.62
CA GLN A 119 9.69 6.46 -15.94
C GLN A 119 9.22 5.20 -16.66
N ASP A 120 10.07 4.59 -17.50
CA ASP A 120 9.70 3.36 -18.23
C ASP A 120 9.45 2.18 -17.27
N ASN A 121 10.31 2.01 -16.27
CA ASN A 121 10.12 0.97 -15.27
C ASN A 121 8.95 1.29 -14.33
N ALA A 122 8.82 2.54 -13.92
CA ALA A 122 7.69 2.99 -13.12
C ALA A 122 6.36 2.70 -13.83
N TYR A 123 6.24 3.05 -15.11
CA TYR A 123 5.07 2.79 -15.93
C TYR A 123 4.71 1.28 -15.97
N LYS A 124 5.69 0.42 -16.24
CA LYS A 124 5.47 -1.04 -16.29
C LYS A 124 4.95 -1.59 -14.97
N LEU A 125 5.53 -1.13 -13.85
CA LEU A 125 5.13 -1.56 -12.51
C LEU A 125 3.71 -1.09 -12.16
N PHE A 126 3.37 0.18 -12.40
CA PHE A 126 2.01 0.67 -12.19
C PHE A 126 0.99 -0.02 -13.10
N LYS A 127 1.35 -0.31 -14.36
CA LYS A 127 0.50 -1.12 -15.26
C LYS A 127 0.27 -2.52 -14.72
N LYS A 128 1.29 -3.16 -14.15
CA LYS A 128 1.15 -4.47 -13.49
C LYS A 128 0.15 -4.36 -12.35
N VAL A 129 0.31 -3.38 -11.45
CA VAL A 129 -0.60 -3.17 -10.31
C VAL A 129 -2.05 -3.00 -10.78
N VAL A 130 -2.33 -2.10 -11.72
CA VAL A 130 -3.72 -1.86 -12.17
C VAL A 130 -4.30 -3.02 -12.99
N SER A 131 -3.47 -3.90 -13.54
CA SER A 131 -3.94 -5.12 -14.20
C SER A 131 -4.47 -6.15 -13.20
N GLN A 132 -3.88 -6.23 -12.02
CA GLN A 132 -4.24 -7.13 -10.93
C GLN A 132 -5.34 -6.51 -10.04
N ASN A 133 -5.17 -5.24 -9.68
CA ASN A 133 -6.09 -4.49 -8.84
C ASN A 133 -6.60 -3.22 -9.55
N LYS A 134 -7.73 -3.36 -10.23
CA LYS A 134 -8.39 -2.25 -10.94
C LYS A 134 -8.89 -1.11 -10.03
N LYS A 135 -8.80 -1.28 -8.71
CA LYS A 135 -9.20 -0.25 -7.72
C LYS A 135 -8.01 0.48 -7.11
N HIS A 136 -6.79 0.22 -7.57
CA HIS A 136 -5.59 0.86 -7.04
C HIS A 136 -5.44 2.29 -7.58
N THR A 137 -6.10 3.24 -6.94
CA THR A 137 -6.23 4.64 -7.37
C THR A 137 -4.87 5.33 -7.57
N LEU A 138 -3.93 5.13 -6.66
CA LEU A 138 -2.61 5.77 -6.74
C LEU A 138 -1.82 5.33 -7.97
N SER A 139 -1.90 4.05 -8.36
CA SER A 139 -1.23 3.60 -9.59
C SER A 139 -1.81 4.26 -10.84
N TYR A 140 -3.13 4.47 -10.90
CA TYR A 140 -3.72 5.25 -12.00
C TYR A 140 -3.29 6.71 -11.97
N LEU A 141 -3.14 7.31 -10.79
CA LEU A 141 -2.63 8.67 -10.65
C LEU A 141 -1.21 8.81 -11.22
N TYR A 142 -0.30 7.89 -10.87
CA TYR A 142 1.06 7.92 -11.40
C TYR A 142 1.12 7.60 -12.90
N LEU A 143 0.29 6.70 -13.41
CA LEU A 143 0.13 6.47 -14.85
C LEU A 143 -0.36 7.74 -15.57
N TYR A 144 -1.32 8.46 -14.99
CA TYR A 144 -1.77 9.76 -15.51
C TYR A 144 -0.62 10.78 -15.56
N LYS A 145 0.17 10.89 -14.49
CA LYS A 145 1.32 11.82 -14.43
C LYS A 145 2.37 11.48 -15.50
N ILE A 146 2.69 10.20 -15.69
CA ILE A 146 3.62 9.73 -16.73
C ILE A 146 3.06 10.04 -18.13
N ALA A 147 1.78 9.74 -18.39
CA ALA A 147 1.12 10.04 -19.65
C ALA A 147 1.13 11.57 -19.95
N LYS A 148 0.89 12.40 -18.93
CA LYS A 148 0.95 13.86 -19.02
C LYS A 148 2.35 14.33 -19.38
N ALA A 149 3.39 13.83 -18.72
CA ALA A 149 4.79 14.18 -19.00
C ALA A 149 5.21 13.78 -20.43
N ASN A 150 4.70 12.65 -20.92
CA ASN A 150 4.98 12.15 -22.26
C ASN A 150 4.05 12.74 -23.36
N ASN A 151 3.17 13.68 -23.02
CA ASN A 151 2.16 14.24 -23.92
C ASN A 151 1.25 13.18 -24.60
N ASN A 152 1.04 12.03 -23.96
CA ASN A 152 0.16 10.98 -24.44
C ASN A 152 -1.31 11.31 -24.03
N GLN A 153 -2.01 12.06 -24.89
CA GLN A 153 -3.37 12.53 -24.61
C GLN A 153 -4.36 11.39 -24.42
N ILE A 154 -4.22 10.27 -25.14
CA ILE A 154 -5.15 9.13 -25.06
C ILE A 154 -5.07 8.50 -23.67
N GLU A 155 -3.88 8.14 -23.22
CA GLU A 155 -3.66 7.54 -21.90
C GLU A 155 -3.97 8.51 -20.76
N MET A 156 -3.63 9.80 -20.95
CA MET A 156 -3.95 10.83 -19.96
C MET A 156 -5.45 10.91 -19.69
N VAL A 157 -6.29 10.90 -20.73
CA VAL A 157 -7.76 10.94 -20.57
C VAL A 157 -8.26 9.66 -19.92
N GLU A 158 -7.73 8.50 -20.33
CA GLU A 158 -8.11 7.19 -19.77
C GLU A 158 -7.81 7.12 -18.28
N TYR A 159 -6.56 7.40 -17.89
CA TYR A 159 -6.15 7.27 -16.48
C TYR A 159 -6.79 8.31 -15.59
N LYS A 160 -6.96 9.54 -16.07
CA LYS A 160 -7.73 10.57 -15.34
C LYS A 160 -9.14 10.08 -15.02
N LYS A 161 -9.84 9.53 -16.00
CA LYS A 161 -11.19 8.97 -15.81
C LYS A 161 -11.20 7.87 -14.75
N ASN A 162 -10.21 6.96 -14.76
CA ASN A 162 -10.12 5.90 -13.74
C ASN A 162 -9.89 6.47 -12.34
N VAL A 163 -9.02 7.47 -12.20
CA VAL A 163 -8.78 8.15 -10.92
C VAL A 163 -10.06 8.81 -10.41
N GLU A 164 -10.74 9.61 -11.23
CA GLU A 164 -11.95 10.35 -10.83
C GLU A 164 -13.13 9.40 -10.49
N GLN A 165 -13.21 8.24 -11.13
CA GLN A 165 -14.21 7.22 -10.81
C GLN A 165 -13.94 6.52 -9.47
N LEU A 166 -12.68 6.32 -9.11
CA LEU A 166 -12.29 5.64 -7.87
C LEU A 166 -12.25 6.60 -6.67
N ASP A 167 -11.81 7.81 -6.89
CA ASP A 167 -11.78 8.87 -5.88
C ASP A 167 -11.97 10.25 -6.52
N SER A 168 -13.18 10.77 -6.45
CA SER A 168 -13.55 12.07 -7.01
C SER A 168 -12.88 13.26 -6.30
N ASN A 169 -12.30 13.07 -5.13
CA ASN A 169 -11.69 14.12 -4.33
C ASN A 169 -10.15 14.13 -4.44
N ILE A 170 -9.56 13.20 -5.17
CA ILE A 170 -8.11 13.14 -5.30
C ILE A 170 -7.58 14.34 -6.08
N ASN A 171 -6.53 14.95 -5.57
CA ASN A 171 -5.84 16.00 -6.29
C ASN A 171 -4.88 15.39 -7.31
N LEU A 172 -5.16 15.58 -8.60
CA LEU A 172 -4.32 15.05 -9.70
C LEU A 172 -2.90 15.63 -9.75
N GLU A 173 -2.68 16.79 -9.12
CA GLU A 173 -1.37 17.45 -9.04
C GLU A 173 -0.66 17.15 -7.70
N MET A 174 -1.23 16.29 -6.86
CA MET A 174 -0.63 15.96 -5.57
C MET A 174 0.69 15.21 -5.77
N ASP A 175 1.77 15.75 -5.21
CA ASP A 175 3.04 15.04 -5.02
C ASP A 175 3.12 14.55 -3.57
N GLU A 176 3.47 13.27 -3.41
CA GLU A 176 3.67 12.66 -2.09
C GLU A 176 5.00 13.08 -1.44
#